data_764c1829066bc0a7c7830954720daa20
#
_entry.id   764c1829066bc0a7c7830954720daa20
#
_cell.length_a   1.000
_cell.length_b   1.000
_cell.length_c   1.000
_cell.angle_alpha   90.00
_cell.angle_beta   90.00
_cell.angle_gamma   90.00
#
_symmetry.space_group_name_H-M   'P 1'
#
loop_
_entity.id
_entity.type
_entity.pdbx_description
1 polymer ?
#
loop_
_entity_poly.entity_id
_entity_poly.type
_entity_poly.pdbx_seq_one_letter_code
_entity_poly.pdbx_strand_id
1 'polypeptide(L)'
;MPSITADEWLEAAAHRRSVHGLAGTSKVSDERVQELVSNVLSFAPSSYNTQPVRISLAFGEKHKELWSIILEKVEPVLKSINPALWKKLGPFLQNHKAAYGSILFWERGQTTKEAAETHKATSHMFSEWGDHAQGIHQILVWTALELEGVGANLQHMNAIPPVEAAIKKFAGVPEDYKLKAHLNYGDEQAAHPEKPKKLPIAETLTIL
;
A
#
# COMPACT_ATOMS: atom_id res chain seq x y z
N MET A 1 29.84 6.55 -3.09
CA MET A 1 28.82 6.09 -4.04
C MET A 1 28.10 4.89 -3.41
N PRO A 2 26.81 4.62 -3.76
CA PRO A 2 26.12 3.43 -3.28
C PRO A 2 26.90 2.16 -3.61
N SER A 3 26.73 1.10 -2.82
CA SER A 3 27.37 -0.20 -3.04
C SER A 3 26.71 -1.06 -4.12
N ILE A 4 25.52 -0.66 -4.61
CA ILE A 4 24.77 -1.33 -5.66
C ILE A 4 24.72 -0.49 -6.94
N THR A 5 24.63 -1.15 -8.09
CA THR A 5 24.50 -0.50 -9.40
C THR A 5 23.02 -0.15 -9.69
N ALA A 6 22.81 0.69 -10.72
CA ALA A 6 21.43 0.98 -11.19
C ALA A 6 20.75 -0.27 -11.72
N ASP A 7 21.46 -1.17 -12.40
CA ASP A 7 20.91 -2.40 -12.97
C ASP A 7 20.45 -3.36 -11.87
N GLU A 8 21.26 -3.57 -10.82
CA GLU A 8 20.88 -4.39 -9.66
C GLU A 8 19.61 -3.86 -8.96
N TRP A 9 19.50 -2.54 -8.80
CA TRP A 9 18.32 -1.93 -8.21
C TRP A 9 17.08 -2.09 -9.10
N LEU A 10 17.23 -1.89 -10.42
CA LEU A 10 16.14 -2.06 -11.40
C LEU A 10 15.70 -3.52 -11.49
N GLU A 11 16.62 -4.49 -11.41
CA GLU A 11 16.30 -5.91 -11.38
C GLU A 11 15.46 -6.26 -10.14
N ALA A 12 15.88 -5.81 -8.95
CA ALA A 12 15.11 -5.98 -7.72
C ALA A 12 13.69 -5.41 -7.83
N ALA A 13 13.56 -4.19 -8.33
CA ALA A 13 12.26 -3.55 -8.55
C ALA A 13 11.42 -4.27 -9.63
N ALA A 14 12.07 -4.82 -10.66
CA ALA A 14 11.41 -5.56 -11.73
C ALA A 14 10.98 -6.98 -11.31
N HIS A 15 11.54 -7.55 -10.26
CA HIS A 15 11.13 -8.84 -9.69
C HIS A 15 9.78 -8.74 -8.99
N ARG A 16 9.52 -7.70 -8.24
CA ARG A 16 8.30 -7.47 -7.46
C ARG A 16 7.01 -7.70 -8.26
N ARG A 17 6.09 -8.48 -7.69
CA ARG A 17 4.75 -8.80 -8.25
C ARG A 17 3.64 -8.53 -7.25
N SER A 18 2.39 -8.47 -7.76
CA SER A 18 1.19 -8.57 -6.94
C SER A 18 0.90 -10.05 -6.68
N VAL A 19 1.23 -10.51 -5.48
CA VAL A 19 1.01 -11.90 -5.05
C VAL A 19 -0.29 -11.97 -4.26
N HIS A 20 -1.29 -12.68 -4.78
CA HIS A 20 -2.61 -12.78 -4.15
C HIS A 20 -2.78 -14.03 -3.26
N GLY A 21 -2.03 -15.10 -3.52
CA GLY A 21 -2.01 -16.30 -2.69
C GLY A 21 -0.97 -16.15 -1.57
N LEU A 22 -1.38 -15.57 -0.44
CA LEU A 22 -0.52 -15.33 0.72
C LEU A 22 -0.92 -16.23 1.89
N ALA A 23 0.07 -16.80 2.57
CA ALA A 23 -0.12 -17.56 3.81
C ALA A 23 -0.25 -16.64 5.03
N GLY A 24 -0.88 -17.15 6.09
CA GLY A 24 -0.94 -16.51 7.41
C GLY A 24 0.35 -16.60 8.21
N THR A 25 1.48 -16.78 7.52
CA THR A 25 2.85 -16.84 8.07
C THR A 25 3.73 -15.85 7.33
N SER A 26 4.83 -15.46 7.96
CA SER A 26 5.87 -14.63 7.36
C SER A 26 7.24 -15.11 7.86
N LYS A 27 8.15 -15.38 6.93
CA LYS A 27 9.55 -15.65 7.27
C LYS A 27 10.32 -14.41 7.72
N VAL A 28 9.72 -13.23 7.57
CA VAL A 28 10.24 -11.94 8.03
C VAL A 28 9.57 -11.60 9.36
N SER A 29 10.35 -11.27 10.38
CA SER A 29 9.80 -10.92 11.69
C SER A 29 9.11 -9.56 11.71
N ASP A 30 8.22 -9.34 12.67
CA ASP A 30 7.50 -8.07 12.85
C ASP A 30 8.47 -6.90 13.05
N GLU A 31 9.55 -7.12 13.81
CA GLU A 31 10.61 -6.13 14.08
C GLU A 31 11.33 -5.77 12.77
N ARG A 32 11.60 -6.76 11.91
CA ARG A 32 12.24 -6.50 10.62
C ARG A 32 11.34 -5.70 9.69
N VAL A 33 10.06 -6.00 9.64
CA VAL A 33 9.10 -5.18 8.88
C VAL A 33 9.02 -3.76 9.41
N GLN A 34 9.00 -3.57 10.74
CA GLN A 34 9.06 -2.24 11.36
C GLN A 34 10.34 -1.48 10.98
N GLU A 35 11.49 -2.15 10.98
CA GLU A 35 12.76 -1.58 10.57
C GLU A 35 12.74 -1.13 9.10
N LEU A 36 12.28 -1.98 8.18
CA LEU A 36 12.17 -1.66 6.76
C LEU A 36 11.28 -0.44 6.52
N VAL A 37 10.10 -0.41 7.15
CA VAL A 37 9.16 0.72 7.05
C VAL A 37 9.75 1.99 7.64
N SER A 38 10.42 1.90 8.79
CA SER A 38 11.08 3.05 9.44
C SER A 38 12.19 3.62 8.58
N ASN A 39 13.00 2.75 7.96
CA ASN A 39 14.06 3.15 7.04
C ASN A 39 13.47 3.88 5.83
N VAL A 40 12.41 3.34 5.19
CA VAL A 40 11.75 4.03 4.07
C VAL A 40 11.23 5.41 4.50
N LEU A 41 10.55 5.52 5.64
CA LEU A 41 10.06 6.80 6.16
C LEU A 41 11.18 7.82 6.42
N SER A 42 12.41 7.36 6.71
CA SER A 42 13.54 8.23 7.03
C SER A 42 14.18 8.89 5.81
N PHE A 43 14.04 8.32 4.60
CA PHE A 43 14.71 8.83 3.39
C PHE A 43 13.80 9.10 2.20
N ALA A 44 12.59 8.52 2.17
CA ALA A 44 11.70 8.66 1.02
C ALA A 44 11.29 10.14 0.80
N PRO A 45 11.43 10.67 -0.42
CA PRO A 45 11.21 12.07 -0.69
C PRO A 45 9.72 12.45 -0.72
N SER A 46 9.47 13.73 -0.47
CA SER A 46 8.20 14.40 -0.74
C SER A 46 8.44 15.84 -1.18
N SER A 47 7.48 16.43 -1.90
CA SER A 47 7.60 17.82 -2.37
C SER A 47 7.82 18.76 -1.19
N TYR A 48 8.81 19.64 -1.30
CA TYR A 48 9.25 20.55 -0.23
C TYR A 48 9.57 19.85 1.09
N ASN A 49 9.84 18.55 1.05
CA ASN A 49 10.04 17.71 2.24
C ASN A 49 8.91 17.82 3.27
N THR A 50 7.68 17.92 2.79
CA THR A 50 6.48 18.06 3.64
C THR A 50 6.13 16.82 4.44
N GLN A 51 6.62 15.65 4.04
CA GLN A 51 6.45 14.38 4.75
C GLN A 51 4.99 14.07 5.12
N PRO A 52 4.05 14.02 4.14
CA PRO A 52 2.62 13.82 4.43
C PRO A 52 2.27 12.36 4.79
N VAL A 53 3.17 11.42 4.52
CA VAL A 53 2.92 9.98 4.69
C VAL A 53 2.98 9.57 6.16
N ARG A 54 2.01 8.75 6.57
CA ARG A 54 1.99 8.02 7.85
C ARG A 54 1.71 6.57 7.57
N ILE A 55 2.20 5.67 8.42
CA ILE A 55 2.04 4.22 8.23
C ILE A 55 1.56 3.60 9.53
N SER A 56 0.61 2.65 9.42
CA SER A 56 0.20 1.76 10.51
C SER A 56 0.45 0.32 10.09
N LEU A 57 0.88 -0.51 11.03
CA LEU A 57 1.18 -1.92 10.83
C LEU A 57 0.21 -2.77 11.64
N ALA A 58 -0.28 -3.87 11.05
CA ALA A 58 -1.09 -4.87 11.74
C ALA A 58 -0.57 -6.26 11.36
N PHE A 59 -0.16 -7.04 12.36
CA PHE A 59 0.45 -8.35 12.20
C PHE A 59 -0.45 -9.46 12.74
N GLY A 60 -0.36 -10.65 12.17
CA GLY A 60 -1.00 -11.87 12.65
C GLY A 60 -2.50 -11.69 12.93
N GLU A 61 -2.92 -11.85 14.17
CA GLU A 61 -4.33 -11.74 14.56
C GLU A 61 -4.91 -10.31 14.34
N LYS A 62 -4.08 -9.26 14.46
CA LYS A 62 -4.52 -7.89 14.16
C LYS A 62 -4.80 -7.67 12.68
N HIS A 63 -4.05 -8.31 11.78
CA HIS A 63 -4.37 -8.35 10.37
C HIS A 63 -5.73 -9.04 10.11
N LYS A 64 -5.97 -10.19 10.73
CA LYS A 64 -7.22 -10.94 10.58
C LYS A 64 -8.42 -10.17 11.14
N GLU A 65 -8.25 -9.48 12.28
CA GLU A 65 -9.27 -8.61 12.87
C GLU A 65 -9.61 -7.46 11.91
N LEU A 66 -8.61 -6.77 11.37
CA LEU A 66 -8.76 -5.71 10.38
C LEU A 66 -9.55 -6.19 9.14
N TRP A 67 -9.17 -7.33 8.56
CA TRP A 67 -9.87 -7.87 7.39
C TRP A 67 -11.28 -8.36 7.73
N SER A 68 -11.55 -8.81 8.94
CA SER A 68 -12.92 -9.14 9.38
C SER A 68 -13.81 -7.90 9.37
N ILE A 69 -13.30 -6.77 9.88
CA ILE A 69 -13.99 -5.47 9.87
C ILE A 69 -14.22 -4.99 8.43
N ILE A 70 -13.21 -5.10 7.55
CA ILE A 70 -13.33 -4.73 6.14
C ILE A 70 -14.44 -5.57 5.47
N LEU A 71 -14.43 -6.88 5.63
CA LEU A 71 -15.41 -7.78 5.03
C LEU A 71 -16.83 -7.50 5.53
N GLU A 72 -17.02 -7.25 6.83
CA GLU A 72 -18.31 -6.85 7.42
C GLU A 72 -18.87 -5.58 6.78
N LYS A 73 -18.02 -4.60 6.46
CA LYS A 73 -18.45 -3.32 5.89
C LYS A 73 -18.60 -3.35 4.37
N VAL A 74 -17.79 -4.12 3.67
CA VAL A 74 -17.83 -4.18 2.20
C VAL A 74 -18.97 -5.04 1.67
N GLU A 75 -19.31 -6.13 2.35
CA GLU A 75 -20.34 -7.07 1.91
C GLU A 75 -21.69 -6.39 1.66
N PRO A 76 -22.30 -5.64 2.60
CA PRO A 76 -23.58 -4.98 2.35
C PRO A 76 -23.50 -3.94 1.23
N VAL A 77 -22.39 -3.23 1.08
CA VAL A 77 -22.19 -2.25 0.00
C VAL A 77 -22.19 -2.94 -1.36
N LEU A 78 -21.41 -4.00 -1.54
CA LEU A 78 -21.37 -4.72 -2.81
C LEU A 78 -22.71 -5.38 -3.13
N LYS A 79 -23.39 -5.94 -2.13
CA LYS A 79 -24.74 -6.54 -2.31
C LYS A 79 -25.80 -5.50 -2.68
N SER A 80 -25.70 -4.28 -2.17
CA SER A 80 -26.64 -3.19 -2.51
C SER A 80 -26.48 -2.70 -3.95
N ILE A 81 -25.25 -2.73 -4.49
CA ILE A 81 -25.00 -2.40 -5.90
C ILE A 81 -25.52 -3.53 -6.80
N ASN A 82 -25.09 -4.74 -6.54
CA ASN A 82 -25.55 -5.96 -7.22
C ASN A 82 -25.13 -7.19 -6.41
N PRO A 83 -26.04 -8.07 -5.97
CA PRO A 83 -25.72 -9.29 -5.25
C PRO A 83 -24.70 -10.20 -5.95
N ALA A 84 -24.66 -10.18 -7.30
CA ALA A 84 -23.68 -10.93 -8.08
C ALA A 84 -22.25 -10.41 -7.90
N LEU A 85 -22.06 -9.12 -7.56
CA LEU A 85 -20.72 -8.56 -7.25
C LEU A 85 -20.14 -9.21 -6.01
N TRP A 86 -20.91 -9.37 -4.95
CA TRP A 86 -20.43 -10.06 -3.75
C TRP A 86 -20.11 -11.54 -4.04
N LYS A 87 -20.96 -12.22 -4.79
CA LYS A 87 -20.71 -13.61 -5.19
C LYS A 87 -19.38 -13.75 -5.95
N LYS A 88 -19.03 -12.76 -6.78
CA LYS A 88 -17.79 -12.73 -7.58
C LYS A 88 -16.58 -12.29 -6.77
N LEU A 89 -16.68 -11.18 -6.03
CA LEU A 89 -15.54 -10.52 -5.37
C LEU A 89 -15.33 -10.99 -3.93
N GLY A 90 -16.38 -11.44 -3.25
CA GLY A 90 -16.31 -11.85 -1.85
C GLY A 90 -15.24 -12.90 -1.56
N PRO A 91 -15.15 -14.02 -2.32
CA PRO A 91 -14.08 -15.01 -2.13
C PRO A 91 -12.69 -14.44 -2.29
N PHE A 92 -12.47 -13.55 -3.28
CA PHE A 92 -11.20 -12.86 -3.48
C PHE A 92 -10.85 -11.94 -2.30
N LEU A 93 -11.81 -11.17 -1.81
CA LEU A 93 -11.63 -10.31 -0.63
C LEU A 93 -11.38 -11.13 0.65
N GLN A 94 -12.09 -12.26 0.80
CA GLN A 94 -11.87 -13.17 1.92
C GLN A 94 -10.46 -13.77 1.92
N ASN A 95 -9.88 -14.01 0.75
CA ASN A 95 -8.52 -14.54 0.63
C ASN A 95 -7.47 -13.58 1.20
N HIS A 96 -7.70 -12.27 1.17
CA HIS A 96 -6.77 -11.31 1.78
C HIS A 96 -6.65 -11.46 3.30
N LYS A 97 -7.72 -11.91 3.97
CA LYS A 97 -7.69 -12.21 5.41
C LYS A 97 -6.73 -13.35 5.76
N ALA A 98 -6.39 -14.20 4.81
CA ALA A 98 -5.46 -15.31 5.01
C ALA A 98 -3.99 -14.88 5.08
N ALA A 99 -3.65 -13.67 4.63
CA ALA A 99 -2.29 -13.13 4.68
C ALA A 99 -1.82 -12.93 6.14
N TYR A 100 -0.52 -12.70 6.30
CA TYR A 100 0.08 -12.51 7.62
C TYR A 100 -0.07 -11.09 8.15
N GLY A 101 0.16 -10.08 7.32
CA GLY A 101 0.19 -8.71 7.78
C GLY A 101 -0.37 -7.68 6.81
N SER A 102 -0.63 -6.50 7.37
CA SER A 102 -1.15 -5.32 6.70
C SER A 102 -0.27 -4.10 6.98
N ILE A 103 0.03 -3.35 5.94
CA ILE A 103 0.67 -2.04 6.01
C ILE A 103 -0.31 -1.02 5.44
N LEU A 104 -0.80 -0.10 6.28
CA LEU A 104 -1.76 0.93 5.92
C LEU A 104 -1.03 2.23 5.67
N PHE A 105 -1.19 2.80 4.49
CA PHE A 105 -0.58 4.07 4.09
C PHE A 105 -1.60 5.19 4.20
N TRP A 106 -1.28 6.18 5.02
CA TRP A 106 -2.13 7.33 5.31
C TRP A 106 -1.50 8.63 4.82
N GLU A 107 -2.33 9.51 4.31
CA GLU A 107 -1.99 10.93 4.18
C GLU A 107 -2.47 11.68 5.43
N ARG A 108 -1.57 12.42 6.07
CA ARG A 108 -1.96 13.38 7.11
C ARG A 108 -2.45 14.67 6.45
N GLY A 109 -3.77 14.89 6.46
CA GLY A 109 -4.42 16.01 5.78
C GLY A 109 -3.95 17.38 6.29
N GLN A 110 -3.67 17.51 7.60
CA GLN A 110 -3.13 18.74 8.17
C GLN A 110 -1.78 19.14 7.56
N THR A 111 -0.89 18.17 7.31
CA THR A 111 0.42 18.43 6.66
C THR A 111 0.24 19.01 5.25
N THR A 112 -0.65 18.43 4.46
CA THR A 112 -0.96 18.91 3.10
C THR A 112 -1.55 20.32 3.12
N LYS A 113 -2.44 20.60 4.08
CA LYS A 113 -3.05 21.91 4.27
C LYS A 113 -2.02 22.97 4.67
N GLU A 114 -1.18 22.71 5.67
CA GLU A 114 -0.12 23.61 6.12
C GLU A 114 0.87 23.95 5.01
N ALA A 115 1.24 22.94 4.20
CA ALA A 115 2.12 23.13 3.06
C ALA A 115 1.47 24.04 1.98
N ALA A 116 0.19 23.83 1.68
CA ALA A 116 -0.56 24.67 0.75
C ALA A 116 -0.70 26.13 1.26
N GLU A 117 -0.85 26.33 2.55
CA GLU A 117 -0.88 27.65 3.18
C GLU A 117 0.47 28.36 3.14
N THR A 118 1.56 27.63 3.29
CA THR A 118 2.94 28.15 3.26
C THR A 118 3.37 28.51 1.83
N HIS A 119 3.01 27.68 0.84
CA HIS A 119 3.46 27.80 -0.55
C HIS A 119 2.30 28.21 -1.47
N LYS A 120 1.78 29.44 -1.31
CA LYS A 120 0.58 29.95 -1.98
C LYS A 120 0.58 29.76 -3.51
N ALA A 121 1.69 30.03 -4.17
CA ALA A 121 1.78 29.96 -5.63
C ALA A 121 1.52 28.53 -6.20
N THR A 122 1.82 27.51 -5.42
CA THR A 122 1.68 26.10 -5.80
C THR A 122 0.69 25.34 -4.91
N SER A 123 -0.13 26.08 -4.15
CA SER A 123 -1.06 25.51 -3.15
C SER A 123 -1.99 24.42 -3.70
N HIS A 124 -2.44 24.57 -4.96
CA HIS A 124 -3.32 23.63 -5.65
C HIS A 124 -2.66 22.27 -5.97
N MET A 125 -1.32 22.19 -5.95
CA MET A 125 -0.57 20.98 -6.29
C MET A 125 -0.33 20.04 -5.10
N PHE A 126 -0.47 20.49 -3.87
CA PHE A 126 -0.05 19.67 -2.71
C PHE A 126 -0.85 18.37 -2.53
N SER A 127 -2.11 18.33 -2.98
CA SER A 127 -2.89 17.08 -2.98
C SER A 127 -2.29 16.05 -3.92
N GLU A 128 -1.96 16.46 -5.16
CA GLU A 128 -1.33 15.60 -6.17
C GLU A 128 0.08 15.17 -5.73
N TRP A 129 0.88 16.11 -5.22
CA TRP A 129 2.22 15.79 -4.72
C TRP A 129 2.19 14.88 -3.48
N GLY A 130 1.13 14.95 -2.68
CA GLY A 130 0.85 13.99 -1.63
C GLY A 130 0.67 12.57 -2.19
N ASP A 131 -0.06 12.42 -3.29
CA ASP A 131 -0.25 11.14 -3.97
C ASP A 131 1.05 10.62 -4.61
N HIS A 132 1.90 11.50 -5.15
CA HIS A 132 3.24 11.11 -5.61
C HIS A 132 4.09 10.55 -4.44
N ALA A 133 4.12 11.23 -3.29
CA ALA A 133 4.83 10.74 -2.12
C ALA A 133 4.29 9.38 -1.65
N GLN A 134 2.97 9.19 -1.67
CA GLN A 134 2.34 7.90 -1.35
C GLN A 134 2.84 6.77 -2.27
N GLY A 135 2.82 6.98 -3.59
CA GLY A 135 3.30 5.99 -4.56
C GLY A 135 4.76 5.61 -4.35
N ILE A 136 5.62 6.59 -4.03
CA ILE A 136 7.04 6.38 -3.71
C ILE A 136 7.20 5.49 -2.46
N HIS A 137 6.52 5.81 -1.36
CA HIS A 137 6.61 5.01 -0.13
C HIS A 137 6.07 3.59 -0.35
N GLN A 138 4.95 3.45 -1.05
CA GLN A 138 4.33 2.17 -1.33
C GLN A 138 5.28 1.25 -2.12
N ILE A 139 5.87 1.74 -3.20
CA ILE A 139 6.78 0.92 -4.02
C ILE A 139 8.08 0.58 -3.29
N LEU A 140 8.63 1.49 -2.49
CA LEU A 140 9.85 1.24 -1.72
C LEU A 140 9.62 0.16 -0.65
N VAL A 141 8.54 0.26 0.14
CA VAL A 141 8.18 -0.75 1.14
C VAL A 141 7.88 -2.10 0.48
N TRP A 142 7.13 -2.10 -0.62
CA TRP A 142 6.77 -3.32 -1.33
C TRP A 142 8.00 -4.03 -1.90
N THR A 143 8.92 -3.28 -2.54
CA THR A 143 10.17 -3.86 -3.07
C THR A 143 11.07 -4.36 -1.94
N ALA A 144 11.12 -3.67 -0.80
CA ALA A 144 11.88 -4.13 0.35
C ALA A 144 11.36 -5.48 0.90
N LEU A 145 10.04 -5.64 1.02
CA LEU A 145 9.42 -6.92 1.41
C LEU A 145 9.71 -8.03 0.42
N GLU A 146 9.63 -7.73 -0.86
CA GLU A 146 9.98 -8.68 -1.95
C GLU A 146 11.42 -9.18 -1.82
N LEU A 147 12.38 -8.29 -1.53
CA LEU A 147 13.78 -8.64 -1.33
C LEU A 147 14.02 -9.48 -0.06
N GLU A 148 13.19 -9.35 0.96
CA GLU A 148 13.16 -10.24 2.13
C GLU A 148 12.47 -11.58 1.79
N GLY A 149 11.90 -11.71 0.60
CA GLY A 149 11.32 -12.93 0.04
C GLY A 149 9.91 -13.22 0.51
N VAL A 150 9.13 -12.24 0.93
CA VAL A 150 7.69 -12.36 1.18
C VAL A 150 6.89 -11.72 0.05
N GLY A 151 5.79 -12.36 -0.34
CA GLY A 151 4.88 -11.80 -1.33
C GLY A 151 4.00 -10.70 -0.73
N ALA A 152 3.54 -9.78 -1.60
CA ALA A 152 2.59 -8.76 -1.19
C ALA A 152 1.64 -8.33 -2.31
N ASN A 153 0.51 -7.71 -1.94
CA ASN A 153 -0.43 -7.10 -2.88
C ASN A 153 -1.04 -5.81 -2.32
N LEU A 154 -1.21 -4.83 -3.18
CA LEU A 154 -1.76 -3.52 -2.82
C LEU A 154 -3.27 -3.50 -3.06
N GLN A 155 -4.02 -3.02 -2.04
CA GLN A 155 -5.47 -2.88 -2.05
C GLN A 155 -5.87 -1.42 -1.81
N HIS A 156 -7.04 -1.01 -2.34
CA HIS A 156 -7.56 0.35 -2.23
C HIS A 156 -8.98 0.33 -1.63
N MET A 157 -9.08 -0.17 -0.39
CA MET A 157 -10.38 -0.28 0.33
C MET A 157 -10.94 1.09 0.74
N ASN A 158 -10.11 2.15 0.66
CA ASN A 158 -10.52 3.56 0.79
C ASN A 158 -11.51 4.01 -0.31
N ALA A 159 -11.64 3.30 -1.43
CA ALA A 159 -12.65 3.56 -2.44
C ALA A 159 -14.10 3.37 -1.94
N ILE A 160 -14.28 2.77 -0.76
CA ILE A 160 -15.57 2.50 -0.14
C ILE A 160 -15.64 3.25 1.21
N PRO A 161 -16.31 4.42 1.29
CA PRO A 161 -16.26 5.29 2.48
C PRO A 161 -16.59 4.60 3.82
N PRO A 162 -17.62 3.73 3.94
CA PRO A 162 -17.87 3.02 5.19
C PRO A 162 -16.72 2.08 5.61
N VAL A 163 -15.98 1.53 4.63
CA VAL A 163 -14.82 0.65 4.88
C VAL A 163 -13.65 1.50 5.36
N GLU A 164 -13.36 2.61 4.69
CA GLU A 164 -12.29 3.53 5.12
C GLU A 164 -12.51 4.02 6.55
N ALA A 165 -13.73 4.45 6.88
CA ALA A 165 -14.09 4.90 8.23
C ALA A 165 -13.86 3.82 9.28
N ALA A 166 -14.19 2.56 8.98
CA ALA A 166 -13.99 1.44 9.88
C ALA A 166 -12.49 1.10 10.06
N ILE A 167 -11.70 1.14 8.98
CA ILE A 167 -10.24 0.97 9.04
C ILE A 167 -9.60 2.09 9.88
N LYS A 168 -10.00 3.34 9.67
CA LYS A 168 -9.53 4.49 10.43
C LYS A 168 -9.80 4.32 11.93
N LYS A 169 -11.01 3.93 12.29
CA LYS A 169 -11.41 3.65 13.68
C LYS A 169 -10.59 2.51 14.29
N PHE A 170 -10.38 1.42 13.56
CA PHE A 170 -9.57 0.29 13.98
C PHE A 170 -8.11 0.70 14.25
N ALA A 171 -7.52 1.47 13.32
CA ALA A 171 -6.14 1.94 13.44
C ALA A 171 -5.94 3.02 14.52
N GLY A 172 -7.01 3.62 15.04
CA GLY A 172 -6.94 4.67 16.05
C GLY A 172 -6.24 5.94 15.58
N VAL A 173 -6.27 6.22 14.27
CA VAL A 173 -5.60 7.39 13.69
C VAL A 173 -6.50 8.63 13.73
N PRO A 174 -5.92 9.86 13.69
CA PRO A 174 -6.66 11.10 13.65
C PRO A 174 -7.66 11.21 12.49
N GLU A 175 -8.72 12.01 12.67
CA GLU A 175 -9.78 12.19 11.66
C GLU A 175 -9.28 12.80 10.35
N ASP A 176 -8.25 13.63 10.39
CA ASP A 176 -7.63 14.25 9.21
C ASP A 176 -6.77 13.28 8.38
N TYR A 177 -6.53 12.05 8.86
CA TYR A 177 -5.83 11.03 8.08
C TYR A 177 -6.75 10.46 7.01
N LYS A 178 -6.21 10.28 5.80
CA LYS A 178 -6.89 9.63 4.68
C LYS A 178 -6.14 8.35 4.31
N LEU A 179 -6.84 7.24 4.23
CA LEU A 179 -6.25 5.98 3.74
C LEU A 179 -5.96 6.12 2.24
N LYS A 180 -4.73 5.86 1.83
CA LYS A 180 -4.32 5.91 0.41
C LYS A 180 -4.15 4.52 -0.18
N ALA A 181 -3.63 3.58 0.60
CA ALA A 181 -3.46 2.20 0.19
C ALA A 181 -3.32 1.27 1.39
N HIS A 182 -3.54 -0.01 1.13
CA HIS A 182 -3.43 -1.11 2.07
C HIS A 182 -2.60 -2.21 1.41
N LEU A 183 -1.38 -2.46 1.87
CA LEU A 183 -0.51 -3.53 1.39
C LEU A 183 -0.66 -4.74 2.30
N ASN A 184 -1.17 -5.86 1.77
CA ASN A 184 -1.13 -7.15 2.44
C ASN A 184 0.18 -7.85 2.13
N TYR A 185 0.74 -8.61 3.07
CA TYR A 185 1.94 -9.41 2.84
C TYR A 185 1.92 -10.72 3.62
N GLY A 186 2.76 -11.65 3.20
CA GLY A 186 2.93 -12.97 3.82
C GLY A 186 3.78 -13.88 2.96
N ASP A 187 4.01 -15.10 3.42
CA ASP A 187 4.71 -16.12 2.61
C ASP A 187 3.86 -16.50 1.40
N GLU A 188 4.50 -16.69 0.25
CA GLU A 188 3.82 -17.09 -0.98
C GLU A 188 3.36 -18.55 -0.89
N GLN A 189 2.10 -18.81 -1.26
CA GLN A 189 1.51 -20.15 -1.28
C GLN A 189 1.69 -20.89 -2.61
N ALA A 190 2.17 -20.21 -3.64
CA ALA A 190 2.37 -20.74 -4.99
C ALA A 190 3.63 -20.16 -5.61
N ALA A 191 3.97 -20.61 -6.82
CA ALA A 191 5.07 -20.03 -7.57
C ALA A 191 4.87 -18.52 -7.79
N HIS A 192 5.97 -17.77 -7.71
CA HIS A 192 5.96 -16.32 -7.92
C HIS A 192 5.34 -15.97 -9.29
N PRO A 193 4.44 -14.98 -9.37
CA PRO A 193 3.73 -14.65 -10.60
C PRO A 193 4.67 -14.18 -11.71
N GLU A 194 4.38 -14.56 -12.94
CA GLU A 194 5.12 -14.11 -14.12
C GLU A 194 4.98 -12.59 -14.33
N LYS A 195 5.97 -12.01 -15.00
CA LYS A 195 5.96 -10.59 -15.38
C LYS A 195 4.82 -10.32 -16.37
N PRO A 196 3.88 -9.42 -16.06
CA PRO A 196 2.81 -9.07 -16.99
C PRO A 196 3.36 -8.35 -18.21
N LYS A 197 2.74 -8.59 -19.37
CA LYS A 197 3.05 -7.87 -20.62
C LYS A 197 2.85 -6.36 -20.40
N LYS A 198 3.79 -5.58 -20.88
CA LYS A 198 3.74 -4.12 -20.89
C LYS A 198 3.54 -3.59 -22.31
N LEU A 199 3.15 -2.33 -22.42
CA LEU A 199 3.12 -1.64 -23.70
C LEU A 199 4.54 -1.60 -24.30
N PRO A 200 4.66 -1.56 -25.65
CA PRO A 200 5.95 -1.33 -26.30
C PRO A 200 6.59 -0.02 -25.84
N ILE A 201 7.92 -0.03 -25.70
CA ILE A 201 8.65 1.18 -25.27
C ILE A 201 8.40 2.37 -26.21
N ALA A 202 8.28 2.13 -27.51
CA ALA A 202 7.99 3.17 -28.50
C ALA A 202 6.64 3.90 -28.29
N GLU A 203 5.71 3.29 -27.55
CA GLU A 203 4.42 3.94 -27.20
C GLU A 203 4.49 4.72 -25.87
N THR A 204 5.54 4.52 -25.08
CA THR A 204 5.63 5.03 -23.70
C THR A 204 6.82 5.94 -23.46
N LEU A 205 7.80 5.96 -24.36
CA LEU A 205 9.01 6.77 -24.27
C LEU A 205 9.16 7.64 -25.53
N THR A 206 9.31 8.95 -25.33
CA THR A 206 9.66 9.91 -26.39
C THR A 206 11.01 10.53 -26.07
N ILE A 207 11.93 10.53 -27.04
CA ILE A 207 13.21 11.23 -26.97
C ILE A 207 13.05 12.52 -27.79
N LEU A 208 13.31 13.69 -27.16
CA LEU A 208 13.21 15.03 -27.77
C LEU A 208 14.55 15.50 -28.31
#